data_4d04cabe1eb2b045fff21131590de092
#
_entry.id   4d04cabe1eb2b045fff21131590de092
#
_cell.length_a   1.000
_cell.length_b   1.000
_cell.length_c   1.000
_cell.angle_alpha   90.00
_cell.angle_beta   90.00
_cell.angle_gamma   90.00
#
_symmetry.space_group_name_H-M   'P 1'
#
loop_
_entity.id
_entity.type
_entity.pdbx_description
1 polymer ?
#
loop_
_entity_poly.entity_id
_entity_poly.type
_entity_poly.pdbx_seq_one_letter_code
_entity_poly.pdbx_strand_id
1 'polypeptide(L)'
;SLWRKFIPVYPPKTGRLYLRLDMPSILYTDTLSVAVYVGEGSKLIDNLNTKLADIDYSTDLAAFGIVVDADKYTPPQVARAYHDGFQEFFPDFPTEVGESGSVTGNSPKLGLYILPNNYDQGVLDTLLCECGEVAYPTHMERAKAYINQFSSEEIQKIGWKPFDREKATVAAVASILKPGKTNTVSIADNKWICAQAEQQLPQLQNLTHFLKKLLGILN
;
A
#
# COMPACT_ATOMS: atom_id res chain seq x y z
N SER A 1 1.19 9.05 23.96
CA SER A 1 1.62 8.18 22.85
C SER A 1 1.66 8.99 21.56
N LEU A 2 2.75 8.90 20.81
CA LEU A 2 2.93 9.53 19.49
C LEU A 2 1.72 9.27 18.59
N TRP A 3 1.24 8.03 18.56
CA TRP A 3 0.15 7.60 17.68
C TRP A 3 -1.19 8.28 17.97
N ARG A 4 -1.38 8.91 19.14
CA ARG A 4 -2.58 9.72 19.41
C ARG A 4 -2.73 10.89 18.45
N LYS A 5 -1.64 11.42 17.92
CA LYS A 5 -1.67 12.50 16.91
C LYS A 5 -2.18 12.05 15.55
N PHE A 6 -2.10 10.74 15.28
CA PHE A 6 -2.64 10.11 14.08
C PHE A 6 -4.07 9.58 14.28
N ILE A 7 -4.56 9.55 15.54
CA ILE A 7 -5.94 9.16 15.84
C ILE A 7 -6.83 10.36 15.52
N PRO A 8 -7.83 10.19 14.65
CA PRO A 8 -8.74 11.27 14.33
C PRO A 8 -9.48 11.73 15.59
N VAL A 9 -9.56 13.03 15.77
CA VAL A 9 -10.48 13.62 16.76
C VAL A 9 -11.88 13.41 16.18
N TYR A 10 -12.72 12.61 16.84
CA TYR A 10 -14.09 12.42 16.43
C TYR A 10 -14.78 13.78 16.35
N PRO A 11 -15.50 14.09 15.25
CA PRO A 11 -16.32 15.27 15.23
C PRO A 11 -17.30 15.23 16.39
N PRO A 12 -17.68 16.37 16.95
CA PRO A 12 -18.64 16.45 18.06
C PRO A 12 -19.90 15.66 17.69
N LYS A 13 -20.64 15.19 18.67
CA LYS A 13 -21.79 14.23 18.63
C LYS A 13 -22.84 14.42 17.52
N THR A 14 -22.76 15.49 16.74
CA THR A 14 -23.60 15.79 15.57
C THR A 14 -23.03 15.28 14.25
N GLY A 15 -21.83 14.70 14.23
CA GLY A 15 -21.20 14.15 13.03
C GLY A 15 -21.88 12.85 12.56
N ARG A 16 -22.03 12.69 11.26
CA ARG A 16 -22.56 11.48 10.65
C ARG A 16 -21.59 10.31 10.83
N LEU A 17 -22.12 9.12 11.13
CA LEU A 17 -21.36 7.89 11.46
C LEU A 17 -20.36 7.47 10.36
N TYR A 18 -20.54 7.91 9.12
CA TYR A 18 -19.69 7.60 7.97
C TYR A 18 -18.50 8.56 7.78
N LEU A 19 -18.39 9.58 8.62
CA LEU A 19 -17.17 10.37 8.78
C LEU A 19 -16.22 9.71 9.81
N ARG A 20 -16.26 8.40 9.97
CA ARG A 20 -15.19 7.69 10.66
C ARG A 20 -13.93 7.93 9.86
N LEU A 21 -13.08 8.77 10.39
CA LEU A 21 -11.71 8.87 9.94
C LEU A 21 -11.06 7.51 10.14
N ASP A 22 -10.44 6.97 9.11
CA ASP A 22 -9.77 5.69 9.20
C ASP A 22 -8.67 5.76 10.26
N MET A 23 -8.82 4.94 11.28
CA MET A 23 -7.80 4.81 12.31
C MET A 23 -6.62 4.03 11.73
N PRO A 24 -5.36 4.49 11.92
CA PRO A 24 -4.22 3.72 11.51
C PRO A 24 -4.22 2.37 12.25
N SER A 25 -3.91 1.30 11.54
CA SER A 25 -3.63 0.02 12.19
C SER A 25 -2.31 0.14 12.93
N ILE A 26 -2.31 -0.18 14.22
CA ILE A 26 -1.11 -0.12 15.06
C ILE A 26 -0.67 -1.55 15.38
N LEU A 27 0.57 -1.85 15.01
CA LEU A 27 1.24 -3.11 15.31
C LEU A 27 2.36 -2.83 16.31
N TYR A 28 2.59 -3.71 17.26
CA TYR A 28 3.70 -3.57 18.20
C TYR A 28 4.37 -4.90 18.51
N THR A 29 5.66 -4.79 18.78
CA THR A 29 6.50 -5.76 19.44
C THR A 29 6.98 -5.15 20.78
N ASP A 30 7.80 -5.86 21.51
CA ASP A 30 8.39 -5.35 22.76
C ASP A 30 9.27 -4.10 22.54
N THR A 31 9.82 -3.94 21.36
CA THR A 31 10.80 -2.88 21.05
C THR A 31 10.35 -1.91 19.96
N LEU A 32 9.31 -2.24 19.19
CA LEU A 32 8.89 -1.45 18.03
C LEU A 32 7.37 -1.28 18.01
N SER A 33 6.91 -0.08 17.70
CA SER A 33 5.51 0.17 17.36
C SER A 33 5.40 0.79 15.97
N VAL A 34 4.53 0.23 15.14
CA VAL A 34 4.33 0.64 13.74
C VAL A 34 2.89 1.09 13.56
N ALA A 35 2.68 2.32 13.07
CA ALA A 35 1.38 2.76 12.62
C ALA A 35 1.31 2.66 11.09
N VAL A 36 0.32 1.92 10.60
CA VAL A 36 0.03 1.85 9.16
C VAL A 36 -1.10 2.81 8.85
N TYR A 37 -0.75 3.92 8.23
CA TYR A 37 -1.71 4.94 7.80
C TYR A 37 -2.11 4.69 6.35
N VAL A 38 -3.41 4.54 6.11
CA VAL A 38 -3.96 4.43 4.75
C VAL A 38 -4.36 5.83 4.29
N GLY A 39 -3.70 6.32 3.26
CA GLY A 39 -3.95 7.65 2.70
C GLY A 39 -4.98 7.63 1.58
N GLU A 40 -5.63 8.76 1.37
CA GLU A 40 -6.55 8.98 0.26
C GLU A 40 -5.78 9.48 -0.97
N GLY A 41 -5.11 8.57 -1.71
CA GLY A 41 -4.53 8.84 -3.02
C GLY A 41 -3.79 10.19 -3.11
N SER A 42 -4.29 11.11 -3.92
CA SER A 42 -3.66 12.42 -4.18
C SER A 42 -3.54 13.35 -2.95
N LYS A 43 -4.23 13.07 -1.86
CA LYS A 43 -4.18 13.87 -0.61
C LYS A 43 -3.21 13.32 0.41
N LEU A 44 -2.54 12.21 0.13
CA LEU A 44 -1.68 11.53 1.11
C LEU A 44 -0.55 12.46 1.60
N ILE A 45 0.12 13.15 0.68
CA ILE A 45 1.23 14.07 1.01
C ILE A 45 0.73 15.19 1.91
N ASP A 46 -0.32 15.91 1.52
CA ASP A 46 -0.87 17.03 2.29
C ASP A 46 -1.34 16.59 3.68
N ASN A 47 -2.03 15.45 3.76
CA ASN A 47 -2.52 14.91 5.02
C ASN A 47 -1.37 14.51 5.96
N LEU A 48 -0.31 13.91 5.43
CA LEU A 48 0.86 13.54 6.24
C LEU A 48 1.67 14.76 6.65
N ASN A 49 1.91 15.73 5.77
CA ASN A 49 2.62 16.96 6.09
C ASN A 49 1.92 17.74 7.22
N THR A 50 0.59 17.82 7.18
CA THR A 50 -0.18 18.42 8.29
C THR A 50 0.07 17.69 9.62
N LYS A 51 0.18 16.35 9.61
CA LYS A 51 0.46 15.57 10.82
C LYS A 51 1.91 15.66 11.28
N LEU A 52 2.85 15.71 10.33
CA LEU A 52 4.28 15.85 10.61
C LEU A 52 4.60 17.20 11.26
N ALA A 53 3.90 18.27 10.86
CA ALA A 53 4.06 19.60 11.47
C ALA A 53 3.73 19.61 12.99
N ASP A 54 2.93 18.67 13.48
CA ASP A 54 2.50 18.58 14.87
C ASP A 54 3.38 17.66 15.75
N ILE A 55 4.42 17.02 15.18
CA ILE A 55 5.27 16.07 15.91
C ILE A 55 6.74 16.46 15.81
N ASP A 56 7.51 16.11 16.83
CA ASP A 56 8.97 16.12 16.75
C ASP A 56 9.45 14.82 16.10
N TYR A 57 9.39 14.81 14.74
CA TYR A 57 9.74 13.62 13.96
C TYR A 57 11.24 13.23 14.09
N SER A 58 12.10 14.14 14.50
CA SER A 58 13.53 13.84 14.69
C SER A 58 13.80 12.96 15.91
N THR A 59 12.98 13.10 16.96
CA THR A 59 13.10 12.31 18.20
C THR A 59 12.06 11.21 18.32
N ASP A 60 10.88 11.39 17.72
CA ASP A 60 9.72 10.53 17.90
C ASP A 60 9.64 9.40 16.87
N LEU A 61 10.24 9.57 15.68
CA LEU A 61 10.18 8.58 14.61
C LEU A 61 11.51 7.84 14.44
N ALA A 62 11.47 6.52 14.56
CA ALA A 62 12.60 5.66 14.18
C ALA A 62 12.65 5.44 12.66
N ALA A 63 11.50 5.41 12.01
CA ALA A 63 11.38 5.30 10.57
C ALA A 63 10.10 5.95 10.04
N PHE A 64 10.16 6.44 8.82
CA PHE A 64 9.03 6.92 8.04
C PHE A 64 9.09 6.30 6.64
N GLY A 65 8.04 5.63 6.21
CA GLY A 65 8.03 4.95 4.92
C GLY A 65 6.72 5.07 4.19
N ILE A 66 6.83 5.13 2.88
CA ILE A 66 5.71 5.19 1.94
C ILE A 66 5.73 3.92 1.08
N VAL A 67 4.57 3.27 0.99
CA VAL A 67 4.27 2.25 -0.01
C VAL A 67 3.12 2.79 -0.85
N VAL A 68 3.34 2.94 -2.15
CA VAL A 68 2.41 3.65 -3.04
C VAL A 68 2.30 2.95 -4.39
N ASP A 69 1.12 3.05 -5.01
CA ASP A 69 0.91 2.57 -6.39
C ASP A 69 1.67 3.45 -7.39
N ALA A 70 2.28 2.85 -8.41
CA ALA A 70 2.77 3.59 -9.58
C ALA A 70 1.61 4.18 -10.38
N ASP A 71 0.46 3.47 -10.38
CA ASP A 71 -0.69 3.79 -11.22
C ASP A 71 -0.24 3.91 -12.70
N LYS A 72 -0.62 4.95 -13.39
CA LYS A 72 -0.23 5.24 -14.79
C LYS A 72 1.12 5.96 -14.94
N TYR A 73 1.77 6.29 -13.84
CA TYR A 73 3.05 6.99 -13.85
C TYR A 73 4.22 6.01 -13.80
N THR A 74 5.37 6.45 -14.26
CA THR A 74 6.59 5.65 -14.09
C THR A 74 7.12 5.76 -12.66
N PRO A 75 7.76 4.72 -12.10
CA PRO A 75 8.32 4.79 -10.76
C PRO A 75 9.25 5.97 -10.49
N PRO A 76 10.13 6.41 -11.43
CA PRO A 76 10.92 7.64 -11.24
C PRO A 76 10.07 8.92 -11.10
N GLN A 77 8.94 9.02 -11.81
CA GLN A 77 8.03 10.16 -11.66
C GLN A 77 7.36 10.16 -10.29
N VAL A 78 6.94 8.98 -9.83
CA VAL A 78 6.34 8.81 -8.50
C VAL A 78 7.36 9.13 -7.41
N ALA A 79 8.59 8.57 -7.50
CA ALA A 79 9.64 8.82 -6.52
C ALA A 79 9.94 10.32 -6.37
N ARG A 80 10.09 11.03 -7.49
CA ARG A 80 10.31 12.47 -7.48
C ARG A 80 9.16 13.23 -6.83
N ALA A 81 7.90 12.89 -7.17
CA ALA A 81 6.73 13.56 -6.60
C ALA A 81 6.66 13.40 -5.06
N TYR A 82 7.01 12.22 -4.55
CA TYR A 82 7.04 11.97 -3.10
C TYR A 82 8.24 12.62 -2.42
N HIS A 83 9.42 12.63 -3.07
CA HIS A 83 10.56 13.39 -2.58
C HIS A 83 10.22 14.88 -2.44
N ASP A 84 9.72 15.50 -3.52
CA ASP A 84 9.35 16.92 -3.53
C ASP A 84 8.26 17.22 -2.49
N GLY A 85 7.36 16.28 -2.27
CA GLY A 85 6.27 16.40 -1.30
C GLY A 85 6.71 16.34 0.16
N PHE A 86 7.81 15.63 0.46
CA PHE A 86 8.28 15.45 1.84
C PHE A 86 9.61 16.14 2.15
N GLN A 87 10.29 16.76 1.18
CA GLN A 87 11.63 17.35 1.35
C GLN A 87 11.70 18.43 2.43
N GLU A 88 10.59 19.11 2.74
CA GLU A 88 10.53 20.10 3.81
C GLU A 88 10.80 19.48 5.19
N PHE A 89 10.24 18.29 5.45
CA PHE A 89 10.43 17.56 6.70
C PHE A 89 11.58 16.57 6.63
N PHE A 90 11.82 15.99 5.46
CA PHE A 90 12.81 14.95 5.22
C PHE A 90 13.62 15.25 3.95
N PRO A 91 14.65 16.12 4.03
CA PRO A 91 15.47 16.46 2.85
C PRO A 91 16.14 15.25 2.18
N ASP A 92 16.43 14.20 2.95
CA ASP A 92 17.03 12.96 2.47
C ASP A 92 16.00 11.90 2.03
N PHE A 93 14.71 12.27 1.85
CA PHE A 93 13.71 11.32 1.36
C PHE A 93 14.12 10.78 -0.01
N PRO A 94 13.93 9.47 -0.32
CA PRO A 94 14.41 8.89 -1.57
C PRO A 94 13.93 9.63 -2.82
N THR A 95 14.84 9.94 -3.73
CA THR A 95 14.57 10.53 -5.06
C THR A 95 14.37 9.49 -6.15
N GLU A 96 14.78 8.26 -5.86
CA GLU A 96 14.70 7.11 -6.76
C GLU A 96 14.51 5.83 -5.98
N VAL A 97 14.06 4.79 -6.65
CA VAL A 97 13.86 3.46 -6.06
C VAL A 97 14.65 2.41 -6.84
N GLY A 98 15.32 1.53 -6.10
CA GLY A 98 15.91 0.32 -6.65
C GLY A 98 14.94 -0.85 -6.57
N GLU A 99 15.41 -2.02 -6.95
CA GLU A 99 14.60 -3.26 -7.00
C GLU A 99 13.89 -3.58 -5.69
N SER A 100 14.56 -3.44 -4.57
CA SER A 100 13.99 -3.69 -3.24
C SER A 100 13.49 -2.41 -2.55
N GLY A 101 13.07 -1.41 -3.33
CA GLY A 101 12.76 -0.09 -2.80
C GLY A 101 14.01 0.68 -2.38
N SER A 102 13.82 1.86 -1.81
CA SER A 102 14.92 2.67 -1.28
C SER A 102 14.71 3.00 0.18
N VAL A 103 15.78 2.88 0.97
CA VAL A 103 15.81 3.32 2.37
C VAL A 103 17.04 4.18 2.56
N THR A 104 16.83 5.45 2.91
CA THR A 104 17.85 6.48 3.17
C THR A 104 17.78 6.94 4.64
N GLY A 105 18.74 7.76 5.04
CA GLY A 105 18.79 8.29 6.40
C GLY A 105 19.06 7.24 7.47
N ASN A 106 19.28 7.68 8.69
CA ASN A 106 19.53 6.80 9.83
C ASN A 106 18.59 7.06 11.00
N SER A 107 18.14 8.30 11.17
CA SER A 107 17.28 8.70 12.29
C SER A 107 16.48 9.96 11.90
N PRO A 108 15.26 9.79 11.42
CA PRO A 108 14.60 8.53 11.08
C PRO A 108 15.13 7.87 9.81
N LYS A 109 14.95 6.56 9.65
CA LYS A 109 15.08 5.91 8.35
C LYS A 109 13.93 6.33 7.46
N LEU A 110 14.23 6.68 6.21
CA LEU A 110 13.24 7.16 5.24
C LEU A 110 13.10 6.15 4.12
N GLY A 111 11.90 5.70 3.85
CA GLY A 111 11.68 4.62 2.89
C GLY A 111 10.65 4.91 1.82
N LEU A 112 10.90 4.43 0.60
CA LEU A 112 9.95 4.47 -0.51
C LEU A 112 9.94 3.14 -1.25
N TYR A 113 8.74 2.57 -1.42
CA TYR A 113 8.47 1.42 -2.27
C TYR A 113 7.29 1.73 -3.18
N ILE A 114 7.45 1.44 -4.48
CA ILE A 114 6.45 1.74 -5.50
C ILE A 114 5.91 0.42 -6.05
N LEU A 115 4.63 0.18 -5.81
CA LEU A 115 3.92 -1.01 -6.28
C LEU A 115 3.71 -0.96 -7.81
N PRO A 116 3.73 -2.10 -8.48
CA PRO A 116 3.83 -3.44 -7.90
C PRO A 116 5.27 -3.89 -7.57
N ASN A 117 6.31 -3.32 -8.19
CA ASN A 117 7.66 -3.88 -8.16
C ASN A 117 8.80 -2.86 -8.31
N ASN A 118 8.55 -1.58 -8.15
CA ASN A 118 9.48 -0.45 -8.34
C ASN A 118 9.92 -0.15 -9.79
N TYR A 119 9.46 -0.91 -10.78
CA TYR A 119 9.85 -0.75 -12.20
C TYR A 119 8.67 -0.49 -13.12
N ASP A 120 7.57 -1.20 -12.91
CA ASP A 120 6.41 -1.15 -13.79
C ASP A 120 5.34 -0.21 -13.27
N GLN A 121 4.51 0.27 -14.19
CA GLN A 121 3.23 0.85 -13.85
C GLN A 121 2.31 -0.21 -13.28
N GLY A 122 1.45 0.16 -12.35
CA GLY A 122 0.53 -0.77 -11.74
C GLY A 122 0.05 -0.31 -10.37
N VAL A 123 -0.68 -1.20 -9.73
CA VAL A 123 -1.34 -0.94 -8.45
C VAL A 123 -1.14 -2.13 -7.50
N LEU A 124 -1.56 -2.00 -6.25
CA LEU A 124 -1.55 -3.11 -5.29
C LEU A 124 -2.27 -4.35 -5.84
N ASP A 125 -3.39 -4.15 -6.55
CA ASP A 125 -4.16 -5.27 -7.12
C ASP A 125 -3.37 -6.05 -8.17
N THR A 126 -2.38 -5.45 -8.85
CA THR A 126 -1.46 -6.16 -9.74
C THR A 126 -0.65 -7.20 -8.96
N LEU A 127 -0.02 -6.81 -7.86
CA LEU A 127 0.69 -7.72 -6.96
C LEU A 127 -0.24 -8.77 -6.32
N LEU A 128 -1.46 -8.36 -5.94
CA LEU A 128 -2.45 -9.28 -5.39
C LEU A 128 -2.92 -10.32 -6.40
N CYS A 129 -3.03 -9.98 -7.69
CA CYS A 129 -3.31 -10.96 -8.73
C CYS A 129 -2.22 -12.02 -8.80
N GLU A 130 -0.95 -11.63 -8.77
CA GLU A 130 0.18 -12.58 -8.78
C GLU A 130 0.19 -13.47 -7.52
N CYS A 131 -0.06 -12.90 -6.34
CA CYS A 131 -0.23 -13.67 -5.11
C CYS A 131 -1.41 -14.66 -5.21
N GLY A 132 -2.52 -14.20 -5.79
CA GLY A 132 -3.69 -15.04 -6.03
C GLY A 132 -3.42 -16.18 -7.00
N GLU A 133 -2.59 -15.98 -8.03
CA GLU A 133 -2.18 -17.02 -8.97
C GLU A 133 -1.37 -18.14 -8.28
N VAL A 134 -0.58 -17.79 -7.29
CA VAL A 134 0.14 -18.78 -6.48
C VAL A 134 -0.80 -19.50 -5.51
N ALA A 135 -1.65 -18.76 -4.80
CA ALA A 135 -2.49 -19.31 -3.74
C ALA A 135 -3.77 -20.00 -4.27
N TYR A 136 -4.35 -19.48 -5.34
CA TYR A 136 -5.66 -19.88 -5.88
C TYR A 136 -5.69 -19.91 -7.41
N PRO A 137 -4.78 -20.64 -8.08
CA PRO A 137 -4.58 -20.58 -9.54
C PRO A 137 -5.88 -20.82 -10.32
N THR A 138 -6.64 -21.83 -9.97
CA THR A 138 -7.91 -22.17 -10.66
C THR A 138 -8.98 -21.09 -10.51
N HIS A 139 -9.05 -20.42 -9.35
CA HIS A 139 -10.00 -19.34 -9.13
C HIS A 139 -9.59 -18.09 -9.92
N MET A 140 -8.30 -17.78 -9.95
CA MET A 140 -7.75 -16.67 -10.73
C MET A 140 -7.96 -16.87 -12.23
N GLU A 141 -7.69 -18.07 -12.74
CA GLU A 141 -7.96 -18.42 -14.14
C GLU A 141 -9.44 -18.20 -14.52
N ARG A 142 -10.36 -18.72 -13.69
CA ARG A 142 -11.81 -18.57 -13.93
C ARG A 142 -12.27 -17.11 -13.85
N ALA A 143 -11.76 -16.34 -12.89
CA ALA A 143 -12.08 -14.92 -12.76
C ALA A 143 -11.58 -14.13 -13.97
N LYS A 144 -10.34 -14.36 -14.40
CA LYS A 144 -9.77 -13.74 -15.60
C LYS A 144 -10.56 -14.13 -16.86
N ALA A 145 -10.92 -15.41 -17.01
CA ALA A 145 -11.72 -15.87 -18.13
C ALA A 145 -13.11 -15.19 -18.16
N TYR A 146 -13.74 -14.99 -17.02
CA TYR A 146 -15.01 -14.27 -16.93
C TYR A 146 -14.85 -12.80 -17.33
N ILE A 147 -13.86 -12.10 -16.76
CA ILE A 147 -13.63 -10.68 -17.02
C ILE A 147 -13.22 -10.42 -18.47
N ASN A 148 -12.49 -11.34 -19.09
CA ASN A 148 -12.09 -11.25 -20.48
C ASN A 148 -13.22 -11.46 -21.50
N GLN A 149 -14.42 -11.86 -21.05
CA GLN A 149 -15.59 -11.90 -21.92
C GLN A 149 -16.13 -10.50 -22.26
N PHE A 150 -15.81 -9.50 -21.43
CA PHE A 150 -16.25 -8.13 -21.69
C PHE A 150 -15.37 -7.47 -22.75
N SER A 151 -16.00 -6.99 -23.83
CA SER A 151 -15.32 -6.29 -24.92
C SER A 151 -14.75 -4.96 -24.45
N SER A 152 -13.81 -4.42 -25.21
CA SER A 152 -13.25 -3.08 -24.95
C SER A 152 -14.32 -2.00 -24.99
N GLU A 153 -15.35 -2.14 -25.85
CA GLU A 153 -16.47 -1.21 -25.95
C GLU A 153 -17.36 -1.22 -24.70
N GLU A 154 -17.66 -2.42 -24.17
CA GLU A 154 -18.40 -2.57 -22.92
C GLU A 154 -17.64 -1.96 -21.75
N ILE A 155 -16.34 -2.24 -21.64
CA ILE A 155 -15.45 -1.72 -20.60
C ILE A 155 -15.37 -0.20 -20.67
N GLN A 156 -15.22 0.37 -21.87
CA GLN A 156 -15.21 1.81 -22.06
C GLN A 156 -16.56 2.45 -21.68
N LYS A 157 -17.67 1.80 -22.03
CA LYS A 157 -19.02 2.30 -21.71
C LYS A 157 -19.29 2.35 -20.23
N ILE A 158 -18.77 1.41 -19.44
CA ILE A 158 -18.90 1.40 -17.96
C ILE A 158 -17.80 2.22 -17.26
N GLY A 159 -16.87 2.82 -18.02
CA GLY A 159 -15.91 3.79 -17.54
C GLY A 159 -14.74 3.21 -16.75
N TRP A 160 -14.29 2.00 -17.07
CA TRP A 160 -13.12 1.42 -16.44
C TRP A 160 -11.87 2.27 -16.67
N LYS A 161 -11.10 2.37 -15.60
CA LYS A 161 -9.78 3.02 -15.60
C LYS A 161 -8.67 1.98 -15.82
N PRO A 162 -7.43 2.42 -16.08
CA PRO A 162 -6.28 1.53 -16.02
C PRO A 162 -6.29 0.70 -14.73
N PHE A 163 -5.94 -0.59 -14.82
CA PHE A 163 -5.87 -1.53 -13.69
C PHE A 163 -7.22 -1.93 -13.05
N ASP A 164 -8.36 -1.52 -13.59
CA ASP A 164 -9.66 -1.96 -13.06
C ASP A 164 -9.94 -3.44 -13.39
N ARG A 165 -9.25 -4.04 -14.37
CA ARG A 165 -9.30 -5.49 -14.63
C ARG A 165 -8.70 -6.28 -13.47
N GLU A 166 -7.58 -5.85 -12.95
CA GLU A 166 -6.90 -6.44 -11.78
C GLU A 166 -7.80 -6.33 -10.56
N LYS A 167 -8.35 -5.15 -10.28
CA LYS A 167 -9.30 -4.92 -9.18
C LYS A 167 -10.53 -5.81 -9.29
N ALA A 168 -11.12 -5.93 -10.49
CA ALA A 168 -12.27 -6.79 -10.73
C ALA A 168 -11.93 -8.28 -10.53
N THR A 169 -10.74 -8.70 -10.96
CA THR A 169 -10.25 -10.07 -10.77
C THR A 169 -10.08 -10.40 -9.29
N VAL A 170 -9.39 -9.53 -8.55
CA VAL A 170 -9.22 -9.66 -7.10
C VAL A 170 -10.57 -9.71 -6.39
N ALA A 171 -11.48 -8.80 -6.73
CA ALA A 171 -12.82 -8.73 -6.13
C ALA A 171 -13.64 -9.99 -6.41
N ALA A 172 -13.61 -10.51 -7.63
CA ALA A 172 -14.33 -11.73 -8.01
C ALA A 172 -13.84 -12.93 -7.18
N VAL A 173 -12.55 -13.16 -7.13
CA VAL A 173 -11.98 -14.28 -6.36
C VAL A 173 -12.19 -14.11 -4.87
N ALA A 174 -11.98 -12.92 -4.33
CA ALA A 174 -12.19 -12.62 -2.92
C ALA A 174 -13.64 -12.88 -2.50
N SER A 175 -14.60 -12.49 -3.34
CA SER A 175 -16.02 -12.71 -3.08
C SER A 175 -16.43 -14.20 -3.10
N ILE A 176 -15.81 -15.01 -3.97
CA ILE A 176 -16.06 -16.46 -4.01
C ILE A 176 -15.47 -17.15 -2.79
N LEU A 177 -14.25 -16.79 -2.40
CA LEU A 177 -13.57 -17.40 -1.26
C LEU A 177 -14.21 -17.04 0.08
N LYS A 178 -14.79 -15.84 0.18
CA LYS A 178 -15.47 -15.39 1.41
C LYS A 178 -16.67 -14.48 1.11
N PRO A 179 -17.82 -15.07 0.74
CA PRO A 179 -19.01 -14.31 0.38
C PRO A 179 -19.46 -13.35 1.50
N GLY A 180 -19.83 -12.12 1.10
CA GLY A 180 -20.34 -11.11 2.03
C GLY A 180 -19.30 -10.43 2.92
N LYS A 181 -18.01 -10.66 2.68
CA LYS A 181 -16.91 -9.95 3.34
C LYS A 181 -16.21 -9.00 2.36
N THR A 182 -15.48 -8.03 2.90
CA THR A 182 -14.63 -7.15 2.09
C THR A 182 -13.46 -7.92 1.48
N ASN A 183 -12.91 -7.43 0.37
CA ASN A 183 -11.73 -8.03 -0.25
C ASN A 183 -10.57 -8.15 0.76
N THR A 184 -10.31 -7.11 1.54
CA THR A 184 -9.26 -7.11 2.57
C THR A 184 -9.41 -8.26 3.55
N VAL A 185 -10.62 -8.48 4.07
CA VAL A 185 -10.90 -9.59 4.99
C VAL A 185 -10.73 -10.93 4.30
N SER A 186 -11.21 -11.08 3.05
CA SER A 186 -11.08 -12.33 2.30
C SER A 186 -9.60 -12.65 2.00
N ILE A 187 -8.83 -11.67 1.55
CA ILE A 187 -7.40 -11.83 1.23
C ILE A 187 -6.62 -12.25 2.47
N ALA A 188 -6.85 -11.59 3.61
CA ALA A 188 -6.16 -11.89 4.86
C ALA A 188 -6.52 -13.28 5.40
N ASP A 189 -7.80 -13.61 5.50
CA ASP A 189 -8.27 -14.86 6.06
C ASP A 189 -7.91 -16.07 5.18
N ASN A 190 -7.87 -15.87 3.86
CA ASN A 190 -7.48 -16.90 2.90
C ASN A 190 -5.98 -16.89 2.57
N LYS A 191 -5.19 -16.07 3.28
CA LYS A 191 -3.72 -16.07 3.22
C LYS A 191 -3.16 -15.97 1.79
N TRP A 192 -3.67 -15.02 0.98
CA TRP A 192 -3.15 -14.78 -0.36
C TRP A 192 -1.67 -14.41 -0.32
N ILE A 193 -1.30 -13.58 0.64
CA ILE A 193 0.09 -13.26 0.96
C ILE A 193 0.55 -14.29 1.98
N CYS A 194 1.37 -15.24 1.53
CA CYS A 194 1.85 -16.36 2.32
C CYS A 194 3.31 -16.68 1.99
N ALA A 195 3.92 -17.55 2.80
CA ALA A 195 5.31 -17.96 2.60
C ALA A 195 5.57 -18.56 1.21
N GLN A 196 4.61 -19.30 0.65
CA GLN A 196 4.74 -19.87 -0.69
C GLN A 196 4.74 -18.76 -1.76
N ALA A 197 3.85 -17.76 -1.66
CA ALA A 197 3.83 -16.61 -2.56
C ALA A 197 5.13 -15.81 -2.44
N GLU A 198 5.62 -15.57 -1.22
CA GLU A 198 6.89 -14.89 -1.00
C GLU A 198 8.07 -15.64 -1.64
N GLN A 199 8.12 -16.97 -1.56
CA GLN A 199 9.18 -17.78 -2.18
C GLN A 199 9.15 -17.73 -3.72
N GLN A 200 8.00 -17.57 -4.33
CA GLN A 200 7.82 -17.62 -5.79
C GLN A 200 7.82 -16.26 -6.48
N LEU A 201 7.52 -15.19 -5.75
CA LEU A 201 7.33 -13.85 -6.30
C LEU A 201 8.45 -12.90 -5.85
N PRO A 202 9.43 -12.59 -6.72
CA PRO A 202 10.53 -11.68 -6.40
C PRO A 202 10.04 -10.31 -5.89
N GLN A 203 8.97 -9.75 -6.46
CA GLN A 203 8.41 -8.47 -6.03
C GLN A 203 7.84 -8.51 -4.61
N LEU A 204 7.29 -9.64 -4.17
CA LEU A 204 6.85 -9.81 -2.78
C LEU A 204 8.05 -9.97 -1.82
N GLN A 205 9.10 -10.67 -2.25
CA GLN A 205 10.37 -10.74 -1.51
C GLN A 205 10.98 -9.35 -1.35
N ASN A 206 11.01 -8.57 -2.42
CA ASN A 206 11.54 -7.22 -2.45
C ASN A 206 10.76 -6.28 -1.51
N LEU A 207 9.42 -6.36 -1.51
CA LEU A 207 8.58 -5.60 -0.58
C LEU A 207 8.85 -6.02 0.88
N THR A 208 8.94 -7.32 1.14
CA THR A 208 9.27 -7.84 2.49
C THR A 208 10.66 -7.38 2.94
N HIS A 209 11.64 -7.44 2.05
CA HIS A 209 13.00 -6.95 2.32
C HIS A 209 13.01 -5.46 2.63
N PHE A 210 12.30 -4.66 1.81
CA PHE A 210 12.13 -3.23 2.05
C PHE A 210 11.59 -2.94 3.44
N LEU A 211 10.49 -3.58 3.81
CA LEU A 211 9.87 -3.38 5.12
C LEU A 211 10.80 -3.78 6.26
N LYS A 212 11.48 -4.91 6.15
CA LYS A 212 12.48 -5.34 7.16
C LYS A 212 13.62 -4.34 7.30
N LYS A 213 14.15 -3.83 6.19
CA LYS A 213 15.23 -2.83 6.19
C LYS A 213 14.77 -1.52 6.81
N LEU A 214 13.59 -1.02 6.44
CA LEU A 214 12.99 0.20 6.97
C LEU A 214 12.80 0.10 8.49
N LEU A 215 12.24 -1.01 8.96
CA LEU A 215 11.94 -1.25 10.36
C LEU A 215 13.18 -1.65 11.19
N GLY A 216 14.32 -1.87 10.56
CA GLY A 216 15.55 -2.26 11.26
C GLY A 216 15.53 -3.67 11.84
N ILE A 217 14.74 -4.59 11.24
CA ILE A 217 14.62 -5.99 11.66
C ILE A 217 15.33 -6.95 10.70
N LEU A 218 16.17 -6.44 9.79
CA LEU A 218 17.12 -7.25 9.05
C LEU A 218 18.28 -7.62 10.00
N ASN A 219 18.45 -8.90 10.19
CA ASN A 219 19.66 -9.46 10.80
C ASN A 219 20.80 -9.47 9.81
#